data_963c687a7e6a4918220872cd6b72a5bf
#
_entry.id   963c687a7e6a4918220872cd6b72a5bf
#
_cell.length_a   1.000
_cell.length_b   1.000
_cell.length_c   1.000
_cell.angle_alpha   90.00
_cell.angle_beta   90.00
_cell.angle_gamma   90.00
#
_symmetry.space_group_name_H-M   'P 1'
#
loop_
_entity.id
_entity.type
_entity.pdbx_description
1 polymer ?
#
loop_
_entity_poly.entity_id
_entity_poly.type
_entity_poly.pdbx_seq_one_letter_code
_entity_poly.pdbx_strand_id
1 'polypeptide(L)'
;MTAAVGPDGPDTAGPDTAGPETSGLSIQETYYPTLTCFGCGHANPDGLKLRSYEVDGTVRATFRPWPQHDNGGGYLNGGIIATVLDCHGAAAVLLEAHRRGWEPAEGAGLAFVTAGLDIRYRRPTPLREPVELTAELLAVAEPEMTVVAHVLADGRVCATGQAVWKRWRPRPSTP
;
A
#
# COMPACT_ATOMS: atom_id res chain seq x y z
N MET A 1 -29.46 -18.92 33.50
CA MET A 1 -28.62 -19.77 32.62
C MET A 1 -27.62 -18.88 31.95
N THR A 2 -26.45 -18.77 32.52
CA THR A 2 -25.32 -17.94 32.02
C THR A 2 -24.46 -18.86 31.16
N ALA A 3 -24.42 -18.58 29.86
CA ALA A 3 -23.49 -19.25 28.93
C ALA A 3 -22.10 -18.72 29.16
N ALA A 4 -21.15 -19.59 29.50
CA ALA A 4 -19.73 -19.27 29.60
C ALA A 4 -19.18 -19.05 28.19
N VAL A 5 -18.62 -17.89 27.96
CA VAL A 5 -17.78 -17.59 26.79
C VAL A 5 -16.41 -18.23 27.05
N GLY A 6 -16.01 -19.17 26.21
CA GLY A 6 -14.70 -19.81 26.26
C GLY A 6 -13.59 -18.85 25.85
N PRO A 7 -12.32 -19.15 26.20
CA PRO A 7 -11.17 -18.29 25.95
C PRO A 7 -10.57 -18.54 24.54
N ASP A 8 -11.31 -18.25 23.49
CA ASP A 8 -10.70 -18.12 22.16
C ASP A 8 -10.50 -16.63 21.91
N GLY A 9 -9.32 -16.15 22.31
CA GLY A 9 -8.84 -14.85 21.93
C GLY A 9 -8.76 -14.75 20.40
N PRO A 10 -8.91 -13.52 19.81
CA PRO A 10 -8.85 -13.35 18.37
C PRO A 10 -7.51 -13.87 17.86
N ASP A 11 -7.59 -14.72 16.84
CA ASP A 11 -6.44 -15.21 16.09
C ASP A 11 -5.64 -14.00 15.57
N THR A 12 -4.53 -13.67 16.24
CA THR A 12 -3.69 -12.50 15.97
C THR A 12 -2.65 -12.77 14.91
N ALA A 13 -2.80 -13.85 14.15
CA ALA A 13 -2.01 -14.04 12.95
C ALA A 13 -2.43 -12.98 11.92
N GLY A 14 -1.61 -11.92 11.83
CA GLY A 14 -1.76 -10.94 10.77
C GLY A 14 -1.75 -11.62 9.40
N PRO A 15 -2.43 -11.04 8.38
CA PRO A 15 -2.57 -11.70 7.10
C PRO A 15 -1.21 -11.95 6.49
N ASP A 16 -1.01 -13.18 6.09
CA ASP A 16 -0.01 -13.49 5.08
C ASP A 16 -0.51 -12.84 3.78
N THR A 17 -0.05 -11.61 3.51
CA THR A 17 -0.25 -10.94 2.23
C THR A 17 0.68 -11.62 1.23
N ALA A 18 0.37 -12.90 0.91
CA ALA A 18 1.05 -13.59 -0.15
C ALA A 18 0.85 -12.76 -1.42
N GLY A 19 1.94 -12.26 -1.97
CA GLY A 19 1.94 -11.63 -3.28
C GLY A 19 1.43 -12.59 -4.35
N PRO A 20 1.28 -12.12 -5.61
CA PRO A 20 1.18 -13.03 -6.73
C PRO A 20 2.30 -14.07 -6.59
N GLU A 21 2.16 -15.31 -7.04
CA GLU A 21 3.12 -16.42 -6.84
C GLU A 21 4.56 -16.07 -7.30
N THR A 22 5.14 -15.05 -6.69
CA THR A 22 6.48 -14.56 -6.92
C THR A 22 7.35 -15.01 -5.75
N SER A 23 8.28 -15.91 -6.04
CA SER A 23 9.31 -16.34 -5.10
C SER A 23 10.38 -15.25 -4.93
N GLY A 24 10.07 -14.16 -4.21
CA GLY A 24 11.02 -13.07 -4.03
C GLY A 24 10.60 -12.06 -2.95
N LEU A 25 11.55 -11.21 -2.55
CA LEU A 25 11.27 -10.10 -1.64
C LEU A 25 10.42 -9.04 -2.35
N SER A 26 9.48 -8.44 -1.64
CA SER A 26 8.71 -7.29 -2.12
C SER A 26 9.61 -6.07 -2.32
N ILE A 27 9.12 -5.07 -3.04
CA ILE A 27 9.78 -3.76 -3.20
C ILE A 27 10.08 -3.15 -1.83
N GLN A 28 9.13 -3.25 -0.88
CA GLN A 28 9.29 -2.73 0.47
C GLN A 28 10.39 -3.46 1.25
N GLU A 29 10.45 -4.78 1.18
CA GLU A 29 11.49 -5.58 1.86
C GLU A 29 12.86 -5.37 1.25
N THR A 30 12.94 -5.20 -0.06
CA THR A 30 14.19 -5.03 -0.78
C THR A 30 14.82 -3.66 -0.53
N TYR A 31 14.04 -2.60 -0.64
CA TYR A 31 14.57 -1.23 -0.64
C TYR A 31 14.33 -0.46 0.66
N TYR A 32 13.31 -0.86 1.46
CA TYR A 32 12.89 -0.14 2.66
C TYR A 32 12.60 -1.09 3.84
N PRO A 33 13.52 -2.00 4.21
CA PRO A 33 13.26 -3.05 5.21
C PRO A 33 12.94 -2.52 6.62
N THR A 34 13.36 -1.31 6.94
CA THR A 34 13.14 -0.66 8.25
C THR A 34 11.93 0.28 8.26
N LEU A 35 11.19 0.38 7.15
CA LEU A 35 10.05 1.27 7.05
C LEU A 35 8.93 0.86 8.02
N THR A 36 8.41 1.84 8.77
CA THR A 36 7.33 1.66 9.77
C THR A 36 5.98 2.20 9.30
N CYS A 37 5.79 2.43 7.99
CA CYS A 37 4.52 2.89 7.43
C CYS A 37 3.37 1.96 7.82
N PHE A 38 2.23 2.52 8.22
CA PHE A 38 1.03 1.74 8.58
C PHE A 38 0.54 0.84 7.44
N GLY A 39 0.53 1.32 6.20
CA GLY A 39 0.03 0.53 5.07
C GLY A 39 1.00 -0.53 4.57
N CYS A 40 2.29 -0.20 4.40
CA CYS A 40 3.26 -1.08 3.73
C CYS A 40 4.58 -1.29 4.48
N GLY A 41 4.71 -0.76 5.69
CA GLY A 41 5.95 -0.87 6.47
C GLY A 41 6.21 -2.30 6.93
N HIS A 42 7.32 -2.88 6.46
CA HIS A 42 7.72 -4.22 6.87
C HIS A 42 8.00 -4.29 8.38
N ALA A 43 8.60 -3.25 8.94
CA ALA A 43 8.97 -3.17 10.36
C ALA A 43 7.83 -2.76 11.30
N ASN A 44 6.64 -2.35 10.81
CA ASN A 44 5.52 -1.99 11.66
C ASN A 44 4.73 -3.25 12.06
N PRO A 45 4.71 -3.70 13.34
CA PRO A 45 3.99 -4.91 13.75
C PRO A 45 2.47 -4.80 13.54
N ASP A 46 1.91 -3.60 13.66
CA ASP A 46 0.47 -3.33 13.64
C ASP A 46 -0.03 -2.79 12.29
N GLY A 47 0.83 -2.81 11.26
CA GLY A 47 0.50 -2.31 9.93
C GLY A 47 -0.22 -3.32 9.05
N LEU A 48 -0.77 -2.84 7.92
CA LEU A 48 -1.47 -3.67 6.93
C LEU A 48 -0.52 -4.63 6.16
N LYS A 49 0.80 -4.42 6.24
CA LYS A 49 1.83 -5.26 5.61
C LYS A 49 1.65 -5.43 4.09
N LEU A 50 1.12 -4.42 3.40
CA LEU A 50 0.99 -4.50 1.95
C LEU A 50 2.35 -4.72 1.31
N ARG A 51 2.47 -5.74 0.47
CA ARG A 51 3.67 -6.11 -0.27
C ARG A 51 3.43 -5.94 -1.75
N SER A 52 4.26 -5.15 -2.39
CA SER A 52 4.17 -4.87 -3.82
C SER A 52 5.36 -5.47 -4.55
N TYR A 53 5.11 -6.00 -5.73
CA TYR A 53 6.09 -6.70 -6.55
C TYR A 53 6.08 -6.14 -7.96
N GLU A 54 7.21 -6.12 -8.61
CA GLU A 54 7.25 -5.86 -10.04
C GLU A 54 7.04 -7.16 -10.80
N VAL A 55 6.05 -7.15 -11.68
CA VAL A 55 5.71 -8.27 -12.55
C VAL A 55 5.50 -7.73 -13.96
N ASP A 56 6.32 -8.15 -14.90
CA ASP A 56 6.24 -7.73 -16.32
C ASP A 56 6.17 -6.21 -16.52
N GLY A 57 6.97 -5.46 -15.75
CA GLY A 57 7.03 -3.99 -15.83
C GLY A 57 5.87 -3.24 -15.17
N THR A 58 4.95 -3.96 -14.54
CA THR A 58 3.82 -3.39 -13.76
C THR A 58 4.01 -3.70 -12.29
N VAL A 59 3.69 -2.78 -11.40
CA VAL A 59 3.70 -3.04 -9.96
C VAL A 59 2.38 -3.67 -9.56
N ARG A 60 2.45 -4.85 -8.92
CA ARG A 60 1.28 -5.65 -8.50
C ARG A 60 1.35 -6.02 -7.03
N ALA A 61 0.18 -6.19 -6.42
CA ALA A 61 0.03 -6.70 -5.06
C ALA A 61 -1.26 -7.49 -4.92
N THR A 62 -1.30 -8.36 -3.92
CA THR A 62 -2.55 -8.96 -3.42
C THR A 62 -2.71 -8.52 -1.97
N PHE A 63 -3.84 -7.94 -1.64
CA PHE A 63 -4.19 -7.57 -0.27
C PHE A 63 -5.32 -8.46 0.24
N ARG A 64 -5.14 -9.04 1.43
CA ARG A 64 -6.17 -9.84 2.12
C ARG A 64 -6.76 -9.01 3.25
N PRO A 65 -7.98 -8.50 3.10
CA PRO A 65 -8.63 -7.75 4.18
C PRO A 65 -8.88 -8.63 5.42
N TRP A 66 -8.84 -8.01 6.60
CA TRP A 66 -9.26 -8.64 7.84
C TRP A 66 -10.71 -8.29 8.17
N PRO A 67 -11.39 -9.06 9.03
CA PRO A 67 -12.75 -8.72 9.45
C PRO A 67 -12.89 -7.32 10.04
N GLN A 68 -11.84 -6.82 10.73
CA GLN A 68 -11.80 -5.48 11.32
C GLN A 68 -11.73 -4.34 10.29
N HIS A 69 -11.45 -4.65 9.04
CA HIS A 69 -11.45 -3.68 7.95
C HIS A 69 -12.85 -3.40 7.39
N ASP A 70 -13.91 -3.87 8.07
CA ASP A 70 -15.30 -3.67 7.68
C ASP A 70 -15.69 -2.18 7.71
N ASN A 71 -16.48 -1.77 6.74
CA ASN A 71 -17.11 -0.45 6.69
C ASN A 71 -18.44 -0.38 7.49
N GLY A 72 -18.82 -1.44 8.20
CA GLY A 72 -20.10 -1.60 8.89
C GLY A 72 -21.22 -2.19 8.02
N GLY A 73 -20.97 -2.42 6.74
CA GLY A 73 -21.90 -2.99 5.77
C GLY A 73 -21.43 -4.28 5.12
N GLY A 74 -20.36 -4.91 5.63
CA GLY A 74 -19.82 -6.15 5.10
C GLY A 74 -18.88 -5.99 3.92
N TYR A 75 -18.41 -4.78 3.65
CA TYR A 75 -17.46 -4.46 2.60
C TYR A 75 -16.18 -3.82 3.17
N LEU A 76 -15.12 -3.83 2.39
CA LEU A 76 -13.86 -3.20 2.75
C LEU A 76 -14.03 -1.70 2.96
N ASN A 77 -13.54 -1.19 4.09
CA ASN A 77 -13.61 0.21 4.48
C ASN A 77 -12.87 1.12 3.48
N GLY A 78 -13.48 2.26 3.15
CA GLY A 78 -12.92 3.21 2.18
C GLY A 78 -11.58 3.81 2.60
N GLY A 79 -11.34 3.99 3.90
CA GLY A 79 -10.04 4.45 4.42
C GLY A 79 -8.94 3.41 4.24
N ILE A 80 -9.26 2.12 4.42
CA ILE A 80 -8.32 1.02 4.13
C ILE A 80 -8.00 0.98 2.63
N ILE A 81 -9.03 1.12 1.76
CA ILE A 81 -8.83 1.21 0.31
C ILE A 81 -7.91 2.39 -0.04
N ALA A 82 -8.11 3.56 0.58
CA ALA A 82 -7.25 4.72 0.38
C ALA A 82 -5.79 4.42 0.78
N THR A 83 -5.59 3.79 1.94
CA THR A 83 -4.26 3.41 2.44
C THR A 83 -3.54 2.45 1.49
N VAL A 84 -4.23 1.41 0.99
CA VAL A 84 -3.57 0.45 0.10
C VAL A 84 -3.30 1.04 -1.28
N LEU A 85 -4.16 1.93 -1.80
CA LEU A 85 -3.91 2.66 -3.05
C LEU A 85 -2.70 3.58 -2.94
N ASP A 86 -2.60 4.35 -1.85
CA ASP A 86 -1.46 5.22 -1.57
C ASP A 86 -0.16 4.42 -1.48
N CYS A 87 -0.13 3.42 -0.62
CA CYS A 87 1.06 2.60 -0.40
C CYS A 87 1.47 1.77 -1.62
N HIS A 88 0.53 1.35 -2.45
CA HIS A 88 0.83 0.64 -3.69
C HIS A 88 1.39 1.58 -4.75
N GLY A 89 0.83 2.79 -4.87
CA GLY A 89 1.38 3.87 -5.67
C GLY A 89 2.79 4.26 -5.21
N ALA A 90 3.02 4.32 -3.89
CA ALA A 90 4.34 4.54 -3.31
C ALA A 90 5.37 3.54 -3.82
N ALA A 91 5.02 2.26 -3.87
CA ALA A 91 5.94 1.22 -4.32
C ALA A 91 6.43 1.47 -5.76
N ALA A 92 5.53 1.88 -6.67
CA ALA A 92 5.90 2.22 -8.05
C ALA A 92 6.81 3.45 -8.11
N VAL A 93 6.47 4.51 -7.36
CA VAL A 93 7.24 5.76 -7.32
C VAL A 93 8.64 5.54 -6.73
N LEU A 94 8.74 4.83 -5.62
CA LEU A 94 10.01 4.60 -4.92
C LEU A 94 10.92 3.63 -5.68
N LEU A 95 10.36 2.63 -6.36
CA LEU A 95 11.10 1.75 -7.25
C LEU A 95 11.71 2.54 -8.42
N GLU A 96 10.93 3.43 -9.05
CA GLU A 96 11.41 4.26 -10.15
C GLU A 96 12.46 5.28 -9.68
N ALA A 97 12.25 5.89 -8.50
CA ALA A 97 13.23 6.79 -7.91
C ALA A 97 14.57 6.08 -7.67
N HIS A 98 14.53 4.85 -7.14
CA HIS A 98 15.73 4.03 -6.94
C HIS A 98 16.44 3.75 -8.27
N ARG A 99 15.71 3.37 -9.33
CA ARG A 99 16.26 3.10 -10.67
C ARG A 99 16.97 4.31 -11.28
N ARG A 100 16.50 5.50 -10.94
CA ARG A 100 17.07 6.76 -11.43
C ARG A 100 18.18 7.30 -10.53
N GLY A 101 18.50 6.64 -9.42
CA GLY A 101 19.46 7.14 -8.44
C GLY A 101 18.97 8.40 -7.71
N TRP A 102 17.66 8.60 -7.60
CA TRP A 102 17.07 9.71 -6.86
C TRP A 102 16.94 9.34 -5.38
N GLU A 103 18.08 9.26 -4.72
CA GLU A 103 18.17 8.85 -3.33
C GLU A 103 17.47 9.84 -2.38
N PRO A 104 17.00 9.40 -1.21
CA PRO A 104 16.48 10.30 -0.18
C PRO A 104 17.50 11.39 0.18
N ALA A 105 17.02 12.61 0.45
CA ALA A 105 17.87 13.65 1.00
C ALA A 105 18.40 13.24 2.38
N GLU A 106 19.52 13.80 2.80
CA GLU A 106 20.10 13.54 4.13
C GLU A 106 19.06 13.76 5.23
N GLY A 107 18.89 12.78 6.11
CA GLY A 107 17.88 12.78 7.17
C GLY A 107 16.44 12.49 6.73
N ALA A 108 16.20 12.23 5.43
CA ALA A 108 14.90 11.79 4.92
C ALA A 108 14.84 10.27 4.81
N GLY A 109 13.76 9.67 5.31
CA GLY A 109 13.54 8.22 5.18
C GLY A 109 13.08 7.78 3.78
N LEU A 110 12.52 8.70 2.99
CA LEU A 110 11.97 8.44 1.66
C LEU A 110 12.38 9.54 0.67
N ALA A 111 12.56 9.17 -0.60
CA ALA A 111 12.90 10.12 -1.66
C ALA A 111 11.71 10.98 -2.10
N PHE A 112 10.50 10.42 -2.02
CA PHE A 112 9.25 11.07 -2.40
C PHE A 112 8.19 10.85 -1.32
N VAL A 113 7.24 11.78 -1.22
CA VAL A 113 6.08 11.70 -0.34
C VAL A 113 4.81 12.07 -1.11
N THR A 114 3.68 11.52 -0.70
CA THR A 114 2.36 11.84 -1.26
C THR A 114 2.06 13.31 -1.06
N ALA A 115 1.74 14.01 -2.14
CA ALA A 115 1.33 15.42 -2.14
C ALA A 115 -0.16 15.60 -2.45
N GLY A 116 -0.77 14.60 -3.07
CA GLY A 116 -2.21 14.57 -3.35
C GLY A 116 -2.64 13.17 -3.77
N LEU A 117 -3.88 12.82 -3.41
CA LEU A 117 -4.50 11.55 -3.76
C LEU A 117 -5.99 11.79 -4.07
N ASP A 118 -6.39 11.56 -5.30
CA ASP A 118 -7.80 11.57 -5.74
C ASP A 118 -8.27 10.12 -5.88
N ILE A 119 -9.36 9.77 -5.19
CA ILE A 119 -9.89 8.41 -5.18
C ILE A 119 -11.30 8.37 -5.74
N ARG A 120 -11.57 7.41 -6.60
CA ARG A 120 -12.89 7.09 -7.14
C ARG A 120 -13.28 5.67 -6.75
N TYR A 121 -14.28 5.55 -5.88
CA TYR A 121 -14.91 4.28 -5.52
C TYR A 121 -15.98 3.96 -6.58
N ARG A 122 -15.80 2.84 -7.26
CA ARG A 122 -16.67 2.45 -8.38
C ARG A 122 -17.66 1.35 -8.03
N ARG A 123 -17.25 0.48 -7.09
CA ARG A 123 -18.05 -0.67 -6.62
C ARG A 123 -17.69 -0.97 -5.16
N PRO A 124 -18.62 -1.58 -4.40
CA PRO A 124 -18.27 -2.18 -3.12
C PRO A 124 -17.12 -3.17 -3.30
N THR A 125 -16.10 -3.05 -2.46
CA THR A 125 -14.93 -3.94 -2.49
C THR A 125 -15.17 -5.08 -1.48
N PRO A 126 -14.99 -6.36 -1.84
CA PRO A 126 -15.23 -7.47 -0.92
C PRO A 126 -14.31 -7.39 0.30
N LEU A 127 -14.84 -7.81 1.47
CA LEU A 127 -14.11 -7.85 2.74
C LEU A 127 -13.43 -9.19 2.98
N ARG A 128 -14.02 -10.27 2.51
CA ARG A 128 -13.60 -11.64 2.88
C ARG A 128 -12.77 -12.35 1.82
N GLU A 129 -12.52 -11.69 0.71
CA GLU A 129 -11.77 -12.21 -0.42
C GLU A 129 -10.52 -11.36 -0.64
N PRO A 130 -9.45 -11.94 -1.17
CA PRO A 130 -8.30 -11.16 -1.59
C PRO A 130 -8.69 -10.17 -2.67
N VAL A 131 -8.09 -8.99 -2.64
CA VAL A 131 -8.18 -8.01 -3.71
C VAL A 131 -6.82 -7.82 -4.37
N GLU A 132 -6.82 -7.64 -5.67
CA GLU A 132 -5.63 -7.36 -6.45
C GLU A 132 -5.39 -5.86 -6.54
N LEU A 133 -4.12 -5.47 -6.60
CA LEU A 133 -3.73 -4.10 -6.87
C LEU A 133 -2.76 -4.04 -8.07
N THR A 134 -2.93 -3.00 -8.87
CA THR A 134 -2.00 -2.64 -9.94
C THR A 134 -1.63 -1.17 -9.82
N ALA A 135 -0.39 -0.79 -10.16
CA ALA A 135 0.03 0.60 -10.21
C ALA A 135 0.93 0.87 -11.41
N GLU A 136 0.70 2.02 -12.05
CA GLU A 136 1.42 2.49 -13.24
C GLU A 136 1.80 3.96 -13.08
N LEU A 137 3.02 4.32 -13.49
CA LEU A 137 3.47 5.71 -13.51
C LEU A 137 2.92 6.40 -14.77
N LEU A 138 2.21 7.50 -14.57
CA LEU A 138 1.67 8.34 -15.65
C LEU A 138 2.64 9.43 -16.09
N ALA A 139 3.42 9.96 -15.14
CA ALA A 139 4.44 10.98 -15.38
C ALA A 139 5.60 10.80 -14.42
N VAL A 140 6.81 10.98 -14.92
CA VAL A 140 8.05 10.79 -14.16
C VAL A 140 8.97 11.97 -14.39
N ALA A 141 9.16 12.79 -13.34
CA ALA A 141 10.17 13.83 -13.27
C ALA A 141 10.73 13.91 -11.85
N GLU A 142 11.98 14.39 -11.71
CA GLU A 142 12.60 14.42 -10.38
C GLU A 142 11.83 15.23 -9.33
N PRO A 143 11.24 16.41 -9.64
CA PRO A 143 10.49 17.16 -8.62
C PRO A 143 9.12 16.54 -8.31
N GLU A 144 8.54 15.80 -9.26
CA GLU A 144 7.17 15.30 -9.13
C GLU A 144 6.93 14.08 -10.02
N MET A 145 6.25 13.07 -9.49
CA MET A 145 5.74 11.91 -10.23
C MET A 145 4.23 11.79 -10.05
N THR A 146 3.55 11.30 -11.07
CA THR A 146 2.13 10.96 -11.00
C THR A 146 1.96 9.46 -11.23
N VAL A 147 1.19 8.82 -10.38
CA VAL A 147 0.88 7.39 -10.45
C VAL A 147 -0.62 7.17 -10.41
N VAL A 148 -1.10 6.17 -11.14
CA VAL A 148 -2.44 5.62 -11.00
C VAL A 148 -2.37 4.22 -10.42
N ALA A 149 -3.22 3.93 -9.43
CA ALA A 149 -3.36 2.63 -8.83
C ALA A 149 -4.82 2.17 -8.84
N HIS A 150 -5.03 0.88 -8.95
CA HIS A 150 -6.35 0.26 -8.97
C HIS A 150 -6.45 -0.82 -7.91
N VAL A 151 -7.62 -0.93 -7.28
CA VAL A 151 -8.04 -2.10 -6.51
C VAL A 151 -9.05 -2.86 -7.35
N LEU A 152 -8.80 -4.16 -7.54
CA LEU A 152 -9.64 -5.05 -8.34
C LEU A 152 -10.14 -6.21 -7.49
N ALA A 153 -11.36 -6.66 -7.77
CA ALA A 153 -11.91 -7.92 -7.29
C ALA A 153 -12.56 -8.63 -8.47
N ASP A 154 -12.31 -9.93 -8.64
CA ASP A 154 -12.78 -10.72 -9.78
C ASP A 154 -12.50 -10.06 -11.14
N GLY A 155 -11.31 -9.49 -11.32
CA GLY A 155 -10.89 -8.78 -12.53
C GLY A 155 -11.62 -7.45 -12.79
N ARG A 156 -12.44 -6.97 -11.84
CA ARG A 156 -13.22 -5.72 -11.98
C ARG A 156 -12.66 -4.63 -11.07
N VAL A 157 -12.43 -3.45 -11.61
CA VAL A 157 -11.98 -2.29 -10.83
C VAL A 157 -13.04 -1.87 -9.82
N CYS A 158 -12.71 -1.96 -8.53
CA CYS A 158 -13.54 -1.49 -7.41
C CYS A 158 -13.21 -0.06 -7.02
N ALA A 159 -11.94 0.32 -7.03
CA ALA A 159 -11.50 1.68 -6.76
C ALA A 159 -10.28 2.04 -7.62
N THR A 160 -10.14 3.33 -7.91
CA THR A 160 -8.99 3.91 -8.61
C THR A 160 -8.47 5.08 -7.79
N GLY A 161 -7.18 5.14 -7.57
CA GLY A 161 -6.48 6.28 -6.97
C GLY A 161 -5.48 6.87 -7.95
N GLN A 162 -5.52 8.18 -8.17
CA GLN A 162 -4.46 8.90 -8.85
C GLN A 162 -3.74 9.76 -7.84
N ALA A 163 -2.44 9.59 -7.70
CA ALA A 163 -1.64 10.29 -6.71
C ALA A 163 -0.53 11.12 -7.37
N VAL A 164 -0.28 12.28 -6.77
CA VAL A 164 0.87 13.14 -7.07
C VAL A 164 1.87 12.97 -5.94
N TRP A 165 3.12 12.65 -6.30
CA TRP A 165 4.23 12.44 -5.39
C TRP A 165 5.29 13.51 -5.64
N LYS A 166 5.74 14.15 -4.55
CA LYS A 166 6.77 15.19 -4.64
C LYS A 166 8.06 14.76 -3.99
N ARG A 167 9.15 15.23 -4.59
CA ARG A 167 10.49 15.05 -4.03
C ARG A 167 10.52 15.59 -2.60
N TRP A 168 10.81 14.73 -1.63
CA TRP A 168 10.88 15.13 -0.24
C TRP A 168 12.21 15.83 0.06
N ARG A 169 12.11 17.02 0.65
CA ARG A 169 13.25 17.79 1.15
C ARG A 169 12.93 18.21 2.58
N PRO A 170 13.65 17.68 3.59
CA PRO A 170 13.48 18.14 4.98
C PRO A 170 13.66 19.65 5.04
N ARG A 171 12.86 20.32 5.85
CA ARG A 171 13.13 21.73 6.13
C ARG A 171 14.46 21.84 6.86
N PRO A 172 15.30 22.86 6.54
CA PRO A 172 16.47 23.15 7.37
C PRO A 172 15.99 23.34 8.81
N SER A 173 16.64 22.68 9.78
CA SER A 173 16.40 22.97 11.18
C SER A 173 16.73 24.45 11.40
N THR A 174 15.72 25.25 11.80
CA THR A 174 15.95 26.63 12.24
C THR A 174 16.86 26.58 13.47
N PRO A 175 17.97 27.31 13.52
CA PRO A 175 18.88 27.33 14.66
C PRO A 175 18.21 27.87 15.93
#